data_8dde47a51296ae26c15af9d16240fdea
#
_entry.id   8dde47a51296ae26c15af9d16240fdea
#
_cell.length_a   1.000
_cell.length_b   1.000
_cell.length_c   1.000
_cell.angle_alpha   90.00
_cell.angle_beta   90.00
_cell.angle_gamma   90.00
#
_symmetry.space_group_name_H-M   'P 1'
#
loop_
_entity.id
_entity.type
_entity.pdbx_description
1 polymer ?
#
loop_
_entity_poly.entity_id
_entity_poly.type
_entity_poly.pdbx_seq_one_letter_code
_entity_poly.pdbx_strand_id
1 'polypeptide(L)'
;LFCVVDSFVNEIDNVFDAVEKSKSYTDENGDEQTVMIKGEITSSEVKQYWLKEDWFFDRKHSTMNVRILGICPIRFYVKDGDEGEDAEMRKTMAFWIYFPEVRRILANHEVFNNGNDAERRTFDDIFFKRYFNSYIIKISNVYDDRSISDYSLGIQSLLESERLKKEITDY
;
A
#
# COMPACT_ATOMS: atom_id res chain seq x y z
N LEU A 1 -8.05 8.05 23.21
CA LEU A 1 -7.48 7.26 22.09
C LEU A 1 -6.01 7.64 21.87
N PHE A 2 -5.19 7.56 22.88
CA PHE A 2 -3.77 7.85 22.78
C PHE A 2 -3.00 6.85 23.61
N CYS A 3 -2.77 5.66 23.04
CA CYS A 3 -1.82 4.71 23.60
C CYS A 3 -1.47 3.64 22.56
N VAL A 4 -0.87 4.03 21.41
CA VAL A 4 -0.58 3.07 20.32
C VAL A 4 0.78 3.33 19.65
N VAL A 5 1.63 4.20 20.16
CA VAL A 5 2.88 4.51 19.47
C VAL A 5 3.86 3.35 19.54
N ASP A 6 4.02 2.73 20.70
CA ASP A 6 4.98 1.62 20.85
C ASP A 6 4.50 0.31 20.22
N SER A 7 3.20 -0.01 20.32
CA SER A 7 2.64 -1.17 19.65
C SER A 7 2.62 -1.01 18.12
N PHE A 8 2.44 0.21 17.62
CA PHE A 8 2.44 0.49 16.20
C PHE A 8 3.82 0.31 15.56
N VAL A 9 4.90 0.71 16.25
CA VAL A 9 6.28 0.48 15.78
C VAL A 9 6.59 -1.01 15.71
N ASN A 10 6.20 -1.78 16.73
CA ASN A 10 6.39 -3.23 16.73
C ASN A 10 5.58 -3.92 15.62
N GLU A 11 4.38 -3.44 15.32
CA GLU A 11 3.57 -3.95 14.21
C GLU A 11 4.23 -3.68 12.85
N ILE A 12 4.80 -2.50 12.66
CA ILE A 12 5.55 -2.16 11.43
C ILE A 12 6.76 -3.08 11.27
N ASP A 13 7.56 -3.26 12.31
CA ASP A 13 8.73 -4.13 12.30
C ASP A 13 8.33 -5.58 11.96
N ASN A 14 7.22 -6.08 12.49
CA ASN A 14 6.70 -7.41 12.16
C ASN A 14 6.27 -7.52 10.68
N VAL A 15 5.59 -6.49 10.15
CA VAL A 15 5.11 -6.49 8.75
C VAL A 15 6.28 -6.50 7.76
N PHE A 16 7.38 -5.82 8.09
CA PHE A 16 8.58 -5.76 7.25
C PHE A 16 9.63 -6.80 7.60
N ASP A 17 9.30 -7.75 8.49
CA ASP A 17 10.26 -8.77 8.95
C ASP A 17 11.53 -8.18 9.60
N ALA A 18 11.42 -6.94 10.09
CA ALA A 18 12.51 -6.18 10.70
C ALA A 18 12.75 -6.56 12.18
N VAL A 19 12.10 -7.62 12.66
CA VAL A 19 12.28 -8.16 14.00
C VAL A 19 13.67 -8.80 14.11
N GLU A 20 14.29 -8.65 15.27
CA GLU A 20 15.55 -9.30 15.58
C GLU A 20 15.42 -10.82 15.47
N LYS A 21 16.16 -11.41 14.54
CA LYS A 21 16.24 -12.88 14.36
C LYS A 21 17.59 -13.37 14.82
N SER A 22 17.61 -14.47 15.54
CA SER A 22 18.85 -15.17 15.88
C SER A 22 19.29 -16.03 14.69
N LYS A 23 20.47 -15.79 14.16
CA LYS A 23 21.09 -16.64 13.14
C LYS A 23 22.29 -17.33 13.76
N SER A 24 22.29 -18.66 13.82
CA SER A 24 23.43 -19.43 14.23
C SER A 24 24.31 -19.75 13.04
N TYR A 25 25.60 -19.59 13.18
CA TYR A 25 26.61 -20.06 12.23
C TYR A 25 27.71 -20.82 12.99
N THR A 26 28.29 -21.78 12.33
CA THR A 26 29.42 -22.55 12.87
C THR A 26 30.73 -21.87 12.47
N ASP A 27 31.51 -21.49 13.45
CA ASP A 27 32.83 -20.88 13.23
C ASP A 27 33.82 -21.92 12.66
N GLU A 28 34.97 -21.46 12.12
CA GLU A 28 36.04 -22.33 11.60
C GLU A 28 36.58 -23.33 12.63
N ASN A 29 36.36 -23.07 13.91
CA ASN A 29 36.73 -23.96 15.03
C ASN A 29 35.64 -25.00 15.40
N GLY A 30 34.47 -24.96 14.72
CA GLY A 30 33.35 -25.88 14.99
C GLY A 30 32.41 -25.43 16.12
N ASP A 31 32.60 -24.22 16.65
CA ASP A 31 31.73 -23.67 17.70
C ASP A 31 30.52 -22.97 17.07
N GLU A 32 29.31 -23.24 17.61
CA GLU A 32 28.09 -22.54 17.22
C GLU A 32 28.02 -21.16 17.86
N GLN A 33 28.08 -20.13 17.04
CA GLN A 33 27.88 -18.76 17.46
C GLN A 33 26.50 -18.26 17.00
N THR A 34 25.77 -17.62 17.90
CA THR A 34 24.47 -17.03 17.62
C THR A 34 24.60 -15.51 17.54
N VAL A 35 24.33 -14.95 16.40
CA VAL A 35 24.29 -13.49 16.18
C VAL A 35 22.84 -13.03 16.02
N MET A 36 22.50 -11.98 16.75
CA MET A 36 21.21 -11.30 16.57
C MET A 36 21.33 -10.35 15.38
N ILE A 37 20.55 -10.61 14.34
CA ILE A 37 20.48 -9.78 13.14
C ILE A 37 19.14 -9.09 13.16
N LYS A 38 19.15 -7.74 13.12
CA LYS A 38 17.95 -6.96 12.95
C LYS A 38 17.66 -6.85 11.45
N GLY A 39 16.47 -7.23 11.02
CA GLY A 39 16.01 -7.04 9.65
C GLY A 39 15.88 -5.54 9.33
N GLU A 40 16.15 -5.16 8.08
CA GLU A 40 15.97 -3.79 7.61
C GLU A 40 14.63 -3.63 6.91
N ILE A 41 13.94 -2.50 7.21
CA ILE A 41 12.73 -2.11 6.50
C ILE A 41 13.15 -1.59 5.13
N THR A 42 12.83 -2.35 4.08
CA THR A 42 13.24 -1.99 2.72
C THR A 42 12.06 -1.35 1.98
N SER A 43 12.15 -0.05 1.74
CA SER A 43 11.11 0.71 1.02
C SER A 43 10.92 0.24 -0.43
N SER A 44 11.93 -0.38 -1.05
CA SER A 44 11.86 -0.92 -2.42
C SER A 44 10.87 -2.10 -2.57
N GLU A 45 10.49 -2.74 -1.47
CA GLU A 45 9.47 -3.81 -1.46
C GLU A 45 8.05 -3.26 -1.60
N VAL A 46 7.84 -1.98 -1.34
CA VAL A 46 6.55 -1.33 -1.52
C VAL A 46 6.40 -0.91 -2.98
N LYS A 47 5.57 -1.65 -3.73
CA LYS A 47 5.34 -1.41 -5.17
C LYS A 47 3.94 -0.90 -5.49
N GLN A 48 3.00 -1.04 -4.58
CA GLN A 48 1.61 -0.65 -4.76
C GLN A 48 1.07 0.01 -3.50
N TYR A 49 0.02 0.81 -3.69
CA TYR A 49 -0.73 1.41 -2.59
C TYR A 49 -2.22 1.10 -2.78
N TRP A 50 -2.89 0.72 -1.71
CA TRP A 50 -4.34 0.69 -1.70
C TRP A 50 -4.87 1.98 -1.12
N LEU A 51 -5.88 2.53 -1.79
CA LEU A 51 -6.57 3.74 -1.35
C LEU A 51 -7.98 3.39 -0.89
N LYS A 52 -8.36 3.89 0.27
CA LYS A 52 -9.75 3.89 0.71
C LYS A 52 -10.33 5.26 0.40
N GLU A 53 -11.31 5.30 -0.47
CA GLU A 53 -11.93 6.52 -0.98
C GLU A 53 -13.41 6.56 -0.64
N ASP A 54 -13.91 7.75 -0.41
CA ASP A 54 -15.33 8.05 -0.26
C ASP A 54 -15.76 8.92 -1.46
N TRP A 55 -16.70 8.40 -2.24
CA TRP A 55 -17.25 9.07 -3.42
C TRP A 55 -18.63 9.59 -3.08
N PHE A 56 -18.85 10.88 -3.26
CA PHE A 56 -20.12 11.51 -2.91
C PHE A 56 -20.54 12.52 -3.97
N PHE A 57 -21.84 12.58 -4.19
CA PHE A 57 -22.45 13.55 -5.09
C PHE A 57 -22.83 14.83 -4.33
N ASP A 58 -22.25 15.95 -4.71
CA ASP A 58 -22.61 17.26 -4.18
C ASP A 58 -23.81 17.82 -4.94
N ARG A 59 -24.98 17.75 -4.34
CA ARG A 59 -26.23 18.24 -4.92
C ARG A 59 -26.24 19.74 -5.19
N LYS A 60 -25.48 20.52 -4.42
CA LYS A 60 -25.44 21.97 -4.54
C LYS A 60 -24.70 22.41 -5.79
N HIS A 61 -23.64 21.71 -6.14
CA HIS A 61 -22.79 22.02 -7.27
C HIS A 61 -22.99 21.06 -8.45
N SER A 62 -23.85 20.04 -8.28
CA SER A 62 -24.08 18.98 -9.27
C SER A 62 -22.76 18.33 -9.73
N THR A 63 -21.86 18.08 -8.81
CA THR A 63 -20.55 17.50 -9.09
C THR A 63 -20.31 16.25 -8.25
N MET A 64 -19.65 15.25 -8.87
CA MET A 64 -19.12 14.11 -8.16
C MET A 64 -17.77 14.49 -7.55
N ASN A 65 -17.61 14.27 -6.26
CA ASN A 65 -16.38 14.52 -5.53
C ASN A 65 -15.85 13.24 -4.91
N VAL A 66 -14.54 13.18 -4.73
CA VAL A 66 -13.86 12.06 -4.09
C VAL A 66 -12.98 12.55 -2.95
N ARG A 67 -12.99 11.81 -1.85
CA ARG A 67 -12.14 12.04 -0.69
C ARG A 67 -11.36 10.78 -0.36
N ILE A 68 -10.04 10.89 -0.30
CA ILE A 68 -9.20 9.80 0.17
C ILE A 68 -9.25 9.80 1.70
N LEU A 69 -9.65 8.66 2.26
CA LEU A 69 -9.75 8.44 3.71
C LEU A 69 -8.49 7.80 4.27
N GLY A 70 -7.94 6.84 3.52
CA GLY A 70 -6.77 6.08 3.97
C GLY A 70 -5.91 5.61 2.82
N ILE A 71 -4.64 5.39 3.14
CA ILE A 71 -3.63 4.81 2.25
C ILE A 71 -2.98 3.62 2.96
N CYS A 72 -2.79 2.52 2.24
CA CYS A 72 -2.13 1.31 2.73
C CYS A 72 -1.02 0.91 1.76
N PRO A 73 0.25 0.92 2.18
CA PRO A 73 1.34 0.36 1.38
C PRO A 73 1.20 -1.17 1.27
N ILE A 74 1.50 -1.69 0.11
CA ILE A 74 1.49 -3.13 -0.17
C ILE A 74 2.92 -3.58 -0.41
N ARG A 75 3.38 -4.47 0.45
CA ARG A 75 4.70 -5.08 0.40
C ARG A 75 4.70 -6.29 -0.52
N PHE A 76 5.72 -6.37 -1.38
CA PHE A 76 6.02 -7.52 -2.22
C PHE A 76 7.37 -8.08 -1.79
N TYR A 77 7.40 -9.30 -1.30
CA TYR A 77 8.62 -9.92 -0.81
C TYR A 77 8.64 -11.42 -1.12
N VAL A 78 9.83 -11.98 -1.14
CA VAL A 78 10.06 -13.41 -1.20
C VAL A 78 10.36 -13.89 0.21
N LYS A 79 9.78 -15.01 0.63
CA LYS A 79 10.04 -15.54 1.98
C LYS A 79 11.47 -16.06 2.09
N ASP A 80 12.14 -15.73 3.20
CA ASP A 80 13.46 -16.28 3.52
C ASP A 80 13.43 -17.83 3.47
N GLY A 81 14.30 -18.40 2.63
CA GLY A 81 14.38 -19.85 2.40
C GLY A 81 13.77 -20.35 1.09
N ASP A 82 13.04 -19.53 0.36
CA ASP A 82 12.54 -19.80 -1.00
C ASP A 82 13.51 -19.23 -2.05
N GLU A 83 14.83 -19.43 -1.88
CA GLU A 83 15.85 -19.00 -2.84
C GLU A 83 15.92 -20.01 -4.00
N GLY A 84 15.10 -19.81 -5.03
CA GLY A 84 15.07 -20.62 -6.24
C GLY A 84 14.42 -19.87 -7.41
N GLU A 85 14.59 -20.41 -8.64
CA GLU A 85 13.94 -19.83 -9.84
C GLU A 85 12.40 -19.85 -9.74
N ASP A 86 11.83 -20.67 -8.84
CA ASP A 86 10.41 -20.81 -8.57
C ASP A 86 9.97 -20.06 -7.29
N ALA A 87 10.78 -19.10 -6.78
CA ALA A 87 10.45 -18.36 -5.58
C ALA A 87 9.15 -17.55 -5.74
N GLU A 88 8.13 -17.90 -4.97
CA GLU A 88 6.81 -17.27 -5.05
C GLU A 88 6.81 -15.90 -4.38
N MET A 89 6.54 -14.85 -5.17
CA MET A 89 6.42 -13.48 -4.66
C MET A 89 5.12 -13.33 -3.85
N ARG A 90 5.26 -13.04 -2.57
CA ARG A 90 4.13 -12.82 -1.66
C ARG A 90 3.74 -11.36 -1.63
N LYS A 91 2.43 -11.12 -1.48
CA LYS A 91 1.83 -9.82 -1.38
C LYS A 91 1.15 -9.67 -0.02
N THR A 92 1.55 -8.67 0.76
CA THR A 92 0.99 -8.42 2.09
C THR A 92 0.65 -6.95 2.26
N MET A 93 -0.52 -6.68 2.85
CA MET A 93 -0.88 -5.34 3.31
C MET A 93 -0.03 -4.99 4.53
N ALA A 94 0.61 -3.82 4.51
CA ALA A 94 1.38 -3.36 5.65
C ALA A 94 0.45 -2.82 6.76
N PHE A 95 -0.02 -1.61 6.61
CA PHE A 95 -0.88 -0.94 7.58
C PHE A 95 -1.69 0.17 6.92
N TRP A 96 -2.83 0.51 7.52
CA TRP A 96 -3.64 1.64 7.05
C TRP A 96 -3.22 2.92 7.76
N ILE A 97 -2.98 3.96 6.97
CA ILE A 97 -2.66 5.30 7.46
C ILE A 97 -3.83 6.22 7.13
N TYR A 98 -4.24 7.04 8.10
CA TYR A 98 -5.26 8.06 7.87
C TYR A 98 -4.71 9.17 6.98
N PHE A 99 -5.24 9.28 5.77
CA PHE A 99 -4.68 10.13 4.72
C PHE A 99 -4.56 11.62 5.10
N PRO A 100 -5.54 12.27 5.77
CA PRO A 100 -5.43 13.67 6.16
C PRO A 100 -4.24 14.00 7.05
N GLU A 101 -3.78 13.07 7.88
CA GLU A 101 -2.60 13.27 8.74
C GLU A 101 -1.29 13.20 7.95
N VAL A 102 -1.23 12.32 6.95
CA VAL A 102 -0.04 12.13 6.12
C VAL A 102 0.14 13.27 5.11
N ARG A 103 -0.92 13.98 4.75
CA ARG A 103 -0.88 15.07 3.76
C ARG A 103 0.22 16.08 4.01
N ARG A 104 0.49 16.42 5.29
CA ARG A 104 1.57 17.38 5.64
C ARG A 104 2.95 16.86 5.22
N ILE A 105 3.16 15.56 5.35
CA ILE A 105 4.43 14.92 4.94
C ILE A 105 4.49 14.88 3.41
N LEU A 106 3.41 14.42 2.76
CA LEU A 106 3.33 14.31 1.30
C LEU A 106 3.51 15.67 0.59
N ALA A 107 3.00 16.74 1.18
CA ALA A 107 3.14 18.10 0.65
C ALA A 107 4.57 18.66 0.75
N ASN A 108 5.39 18.14 1.67
CA ASN A 108 6.78 18.56 1.85
C ASN A 108 7.79 17.78 0.98
N HIS A 109 7.35 16.70 0.35
CA HIS A 109 8.21 15.88 -0.50
C HIS A 109 7.85 16.06 -1.97
N GLU A 110 8.85 16.49 -2.74
CA GLU A 110 8.71 16.70 -4.17
C GLU A 110 8.84 15.36 -4.93
N VAL A 111 8.12 15.27 -6.04
CA VAL A 111 8.17 14.12 -6.96
C VAL A 111 8.85 14.53 -8.25
N PHE A 112 9.67 13.64 -8.78
CA PHE A 112 10.27 13.83 -10.09
C PHE A 112 9.19 13.91 -11.18
N ASN A 113 9.24 14.99 -11.97
CA ASN A 113 8.35 15.23 -13.10
C ASN A 113 9.09 14.98 -14.40
N ASN A 114 8.79 13.89 -15.09
CA ASN A 114 9.47 13.50 -16.33
C ASN A 114 9.20 14.40 -17.53
N GLY A 115 8.26 15.33 -17.44
CA GLY A 115 7.87 16.16 -18.60
C GLY A 115 8.20 17.64 -18.48
N ASN A 116 8.44 18.15 -17.29
CA ASN A 116 8.67 19.58 -17.07
C ASN A 116 9.40 19.85 -15.75
N ASP A 117 10.69 20.08 -15.81
CA ASP A 117 11.53 20.36 -14.63
C ASP A 117 11.19 21.69 -13.94
N ALA A 118 10.48 22.59 -14.62
CA ALA A 118 10.07 23.88 -14.06
C ALA A 118 8.84 23.77 -13.12
N GLU A 119 8.02 22.74 -13.27
CA GLU A 119 6.87 22.49 -12.41
C GLU A 119 7.23 21.56 -11.26
N ARG A 120 7.35 22.11 -10.07
CA ARG A 120 7.53 21.31 -8.85
C ARG A 120 6.20 20.72 -8.43
N ARG A 121 6.15 19.39 -8.35
CA ARG A 121 4.98 18.64 -7.86
C ARG A 121 5.33 17.94 -6.57
N THR A 122 4.39 17.94 -5.66
CA THR A 122 4.48 17.17 -4.42
C THR A 122 3.71 15.86 -4.52
N PHE A 123 3.97 14.92 -3.62
CA PHE A 123 3.14 13.71 -3.53
C PHE A 123 1.67 14.03 -3.22
N ASP A 124 1.39 15.08 -2.43
CA ASP A 124 0.01 15.52 -2.18
C ASP A 124 -0.68 15.98 -3.47
N ASP A 125 0.03 16.68 -4.37
CA ASP A 125 -0.51 17.08 -5.68
C ASP A 125 -0.91 15.88 -6.54
N ILE A 126 -0.10 14.81 -6.51
CA ILE A 126 -0.39 13.59 -7.26
C ILE A 126 -1.70 12.97 -6.80
N PHE A 127 -1.90 12.85 -5.48
CA PHE A 127 -3.13 12.29 -4.92
C PHE A 127 -4.33 13.22 -5.12
N PHE A 128 -4.16 14.52 -4.90
CA PHE A 128 -5.24 15.49 -5.03
C PHE A 128 -5.72 15.64 -6.46
N LYS A 129 -4.79 15.73 -7.42
CA LYS A 129 -5.09 15.85 -8.85
C LYS A 129 -5.32 14.50 -9.53
N ARG A 130 -5.20 13.40 -8.79
CA ARG A 130 -5.35 12.02 -9.27
C ARG A 130 -4.44 11.67 -10.44
N TYR A 131 -3.19 12.10 -10.41
CA TYR A 131 -2.18 11.77 -11.43
C TYR A 131 -1.60 10.35 -11.22
N PHE A 132 -2.47 9.37 -11.07
CA PHE A 132 -2.10 7.97 -10.94
C PHE A 132 -3.12 7.06 -11.63
N ASN A 133 -2.68 5.93 -12.11
CA ASN A 133 -3.55 4.89 -12.60
C ASN A 133 -4.00 4.00 -11.46
N SER A 134 -5.30 3.69 -11.43
CA SER A 134 -5.89 2.83 -10.40
C SER A 134 -7.02 1.98 -10.97
N TYR A 135 -7.25 0.85 -10.34
CA TYR A 135 -8.40 0.00 -10.58
C TYR A 135 -9.13 -0.27 -9.27
N ILE A 136 -10.45 -0.44 -9.35
CA ILE A 136 -11.28 -0.69 -8.17
C ILE A 136 -11.11 -2.16 -7.77
N ILE A 137 -10.82 -2.41 -6.49
CA ILE A 137 -10.67 -3.75 -5.91
C ILE A 137 -11.97 -4.15 -5.20
N LYS A 138 -12.60 -3.19 -4.53
CA LYS A 138 -13.79 -3.40 -3.72
C LYS A 138 -14.63 -2.14 -3.71
N ILE A 139 -15.94 -2.30 -3.77
CA ILE A 139 -16.91 -1.24 -3.49
C ILE A 139 -17.72 -1.61 -2.25
N SER A 140 -18.33 -0.62 -1.62
CA SER A 140 -19.29 -0.86 -0.54
C SER A 140 -20.48 -1.67 -1.07
N ASN A 141 -20.76 -2.81 -0.48
CA ASN A 141 -21.83 -3.72 -0.86
C ASN A 141 -22.52 -4.28 0.37
N VAL A 142 -23.67 -4.93 0.17
CA VAL A 142 -24.46 -5.51 1.26
C VAL A 142 -23.70 -6.57 2.06
N TYR A 143 -22.72 -7.22 1.44
CA TYR A 143 -21.91 -8.28 2.06
C TYR A 143 -20.64 -7.75 2.75
N ASP A 144 -20.36 -6.46 2.63
CA ASP A 144 -19.27 -5.65 3.21
C ASP A 144 -17.83 -6.16 2.98
N ASP A 145 -17.61 -7.44 2.91
CA ASP A 145 -16.31 -8.12 2.77
C ASP A 145 -15.99 -8.61 1.35
N ARG A 146 -16.99 -8.63 0.43
CA ARG A 146 -16.81 -9.16 -0.92
C ARG A 146 -15.99 -8.22 -1.82
N SER A 147 -14.85 -8.72 -2.30
CA SER A 147 -14.02 -8.03 -3.30
C SER A 147 -14.36 -8.49 -4.72
N ILE A 148 -13.89 -7.74 -5.73
CA ILE A 148 -14.08 -8.13 -7.14
C ILE A 148 -13.39 -9.47 -7.45
N SER A 149 -12.25 -9.73 -6.83
CA SER A 149 -11.51 -10.98 -6.99
C SER A 149 -12.26 -12.23 -6.51
N ASP A 150 -13.28 -12.07 -5.65
CA ASP A 150 -14.04 -13.18 -5.09
C ASP A 150 -15.08 -13.73 -6.08
N TYR A 151 -15.47 -12.94 -7.07
CA TYR A 151 -16.45 -13.34 -8.08
C TYR A 151 -16.00 -13.20 -9.53
N SER A 152 -14.83 -12.57 -9.75
CA SER A 152 -14.31 -12.34 -11.10
C SER A 152 -12.78 -12.51 -11.11
N LEU A 153 -12.25 -13.31 -11.98
CA LEU A 153 -10.82 -13.65 -12.04
C LEU A 153 -10.14 -13.13 -13.30
N GLY A 154 -8.86 -12.81 -13.19
CA GLY A 154 -8.01 -12.42 -14.31
C GLY A 154 -8.49 -11.16 -15.01
N ILE A 155 -8.58 -11.19 -16.33
CA ILE A 155 -8.99 -10.04 -17.16
C ILE A 155 -10.42 -9.59 -16.85
N GLN A 156 -11.29 -10.49 -16.48
CA GLN A 156 -12.68 -10.16 -16.13
C GLN A 156 -12.76 -9.25 -14.90
N SER A 157 -11.86 -9.40 -13.94
CA SER A 157 -11.82 -8.51 -12.77
C SER A 157 -11.46 -7.07 -13.14
N LEU A 158 -10.60 -6.88 -14.12
CA LEU A 158 -10.26 -5.56 -14.64
C LEU A 158 -11.42 -4.93 -15.41
N LEU A 159 -12.12 -5.71 -16.24
CA LEU A 159 -13.30 -5.24 -16.96
C LEU A 159 -14.43 -4.86 -16.00
N GLU A 160 -14.61 -5.63 -14.93
CA GLU A 160 -15.59 -5.33 -13.91
C GLU A 160 -15.22 -4.05 -13.12
N SER A 161 -13.94 -3.88 -12.80
CA SER A 161 -13.43 -2.63 -12.21
C SER A 161 -13.72 -1.41 -13.10
N GLU A 162 -13.48 -1.53 -14.41
CA GLU A 162 -13.78 -0.49 -15.40
C GLU A 162 -15.28 -0.19 -15.49
N ARG A 163 -16.12 -1.24 -15.50
CA ARG A 163 -17.57 -1.10 -15.49
C ARG A 163 -18.06 -0.32 -14.28
N LEU A 164 -17.59 -0.70 -13.08
CA LEU A 164 -17.92 -0.02 -11.83
C LEU A 164 -17.44 1.43 -11.80
N LYS A 165 -16.23 1.68 -12.32
CA LYS A 165 -15.69 3.03 -12.42
C LYS A 165 -16.58 3.90 -13.31
N LYS A 166 -17.02 3.37 -14.44
CA LYS A 166 -17.94 4.06 -15.36
C LYS A 166 -19.30 4.30 -14.70
N GLU A 167 -19.87 3.30 -14.02
CA GLU A 167 -21.13 3.42 -13.31
C GLU A 167 -21.11 4.54 -12.26
N ILE A 168 -20.00 4.67 -11.50
CA ILE A 168 -19.81 5.73 -10.52
C ILE A 168 -19.73 7.11 -11.19
N THR A 169 -19.11 7.20 -12.36
CA THR A 169 -18.92 8.49 -13.06
C THR A 169 -20.12 8.94 -13.88
N ASP A 170 -20.97 8.02 -14.29
CA ASP A 170 -22.20 8.31 -15.07
C ASP A 170 -23.40 8.70 -14.18
N TYR A 171 -23.22 8.78 -12.85
CA TYR A 171 -24.23 9.20 -11.87
C TYR A 171 -24.25 10.72 -11.77
#